data_03fdccfb77e84f3aa4c1cc915d785cdc
#
_entry.id   03fdccfb77e84f3aa4c1cc915d785cdc
#
_cell.length_a   1.000
_cell.length_b   1.000
_cell.length_c   1.000
_cell.angle_alpha   90.00
_cell.angle_beta   90.00
_cell.angle_gamma   90.00
#
_symmetry.space_group_name_H-M   'P 1'
#
loop_
_entity.id
_entity.type
_entity.pdbx_description
1 polymer ?
#
loop_
_entity_poly.entity_id
_entity_poly.type
_entity_poly.pdbx_seq_one_letter_code
_entity_poly.pdbx_strand_id
1 'polypeptide(L)'
;HTDINRMFPGYADGETTQRIAATLFDTVKEYQYGIQFASFYMPGDFVPHVRMMETGCHTASLANLFGLPFVMLHKPGPYDTATLNYNWQLWDTNAFSIYTKETDRIDDASAAQAVTAVLRFLSRLGVVKYTCHSGCLPSVLHEGDLTSVITPCGGVFRRLLGPGEYAEYGQVLGQLLDPFTGEVRAELRSPTSGTIFFAIHHPLCTEHTVAFRIIRRMRL
;
A
#
# COMPACT_ATOMS: atom_id res chain seq x y z
N HIS A 1 -5.67 -18.64 11.20
CA HIS A 1 -6.29 -18.16 9.95
C HIS A 1 -5.17 -17.94 8.94
N THR A 2 -5.28 -18.61 7.79
CA THR A 2 -4.32 -18.44 6.70
C THR A 2 -4.80 -17.35 5.76
N ASP A 3 -3.94 -16.39 5.45
CA ASP A 3 -4.25 -15.33 4.50
C ASP A 3 -4.36 -15.91 3.08
N ILE A 4 -5.54 -15.81 2.46
CA ILE A 4 -5.79 -16.32 1.12
C ILE A 4 -4.85 -15.67 0.08
N ASN A 5 -4.43 -14.43 0.30
CA ASN A 5 -3.47 -13.74 -0.58
C ASN A 5 -2.02 -14.25 -0.41
N ARG A 6 -1.85 -15.38 0.27
CA ARG A 6 -0.61 -16.16 0.35
C ARG A 6 -0.78 -17.58 -0.16
N MET A 7 -1.87 -17.85 -0.88
CA MET A 7 -2.22 -19.19 -1.36
C MET A 7 -2.42 -19.27 -2.87
N PHE A 8 -2.26 -18.18 -3.62
CA PHE A 8 -2.41 -18.20 -5.07
C PHE A 8 -1.19 -18.83 -5.77
N PRO A 9 -1.41 -19.57 -6.89
CA PRO A 9 -2.68 -19.74 -7.63
C PRO A 9 -3.65 -20.74 -6.99
N GLY A 10 -3.31 -21.36 -5.87
CA GLY A 10 -4.11 -22.34 -5.17
C GLY A 10 -3.81 -23.79 -5.61
N TYR A 11 -4.49 -24.74 -4.97
CA TYR A 11 -4.40 -26.15 -5.29
C TYR A 11 -5.77 -26.82 -5.03
N ALA A 12 -6.34 -27.43 -6.07
CA ALA A 12 -7.71 -27.97 -6.03
C ALA A 12 -7.88 -29.14 -5.02
N ASP A 13 -6.84 -29.92 -4.81
CA ASP A 13 -6.83 -31.06 -3.85
C ASP A 13 -6.18 -30.69 -2.49
N GLY A 14 -5.90 -29.39 -2.27
CA GLY A 14 -5.28 -28.90 -1.05
C GLY A 14 -6.25 -28.69 0.10
N GLU A 15 -5.77 -28.00 1.12
CA GLU A 15 -6.61 -27.55 2.23
C GLU A 15 -7.64 -26.51 1.80
N THR A 16 -8.61 -26.20 2.68
CA THR A 16 -9.76 -25.34 2.36
C THR A 16 -9.34 -24.00 1.73
N THR A 17 -8.33 -23.30 2.30
CA THR A 17 -7.89 -22.00 1.78
C THR A 17 -7.23 -22.12 0.40
N GLN A 18 -6.46 -23.19 0.16
CA GLN A 18 -5.85 -23.46 -1.14
C GLN A 18 -6.91 -23.77 -2.22
N ARG A 19 -7.96 -24.53 -1.86
CA ARG A 19 -9.06 -24.84 -2.76
C ARG A 19 -9.88 -23.61 -3.13
N ILE A 20 -10.14 -22.72 -2.15
CA ILE A 20 -10.82 -21.45 -2.40
C ILE A 20 -9.95 -20.58 -3.31
N ALA A 21 -8.65 -20.48 -3.06
CA ALA A 21 -7.73 -19.72 -3.90
C ALA A 21 -7.70 -20.27 -5.34
N ALA A 22 -7.65 -21.58 -5.52
CA ALA A 22 -7.69 -22.22 -6.86
C ALA A 22 -8.99 -21.87 -7.61
N THR A 23 -10.14 -22.00 -6.96
CA THR A 23 -11.44 -21.69 -7.57
C THR A 23 -11.54 -20.21 -7.98
N LEU A 24 -11.10 -19.31 -7.10
CA LEU A 24 -11.06 -17.88 -7.40
C LEU A 24 -10.12 -17.59 -8.57
N PHE A 25 -8.91 -18.15 -8.53
CA PHE A 25 -7.92 -17.92 -9.56
C PHE A 25 -8.39 -18.43 -10.94
N ASP A 26 -8.97 -19.62 -10.99
CA ASP A 26 -9.55 -20.18 -12.23
C ASP A 26 -10.64 -19.28 -12.80
N THR A 27 -11.40 -18.59 -11.96
CA THR A 27 -12.44 -17.66 -12.39
C THR A 27 -11.86 -16.36 -12.97
N VAL A 28 -10.72 -15.87 -12.44
CA VAL A 28 -10.22 -14.51 -12.75
C VAL A 28 -8.98 -14.47 -13.64
N LYS A 29 -8.32 -15.59 -13.89
CA LYS A 29 -7.03 -15.65 -14.62
C LYS A 29 -7.11 -15.34 -16.11
N GLU A 30 -8.32 -15.40 -16.70
CA GLU A 30 -8.53 -15.18 -18.14
C GLU A 30 -8.85 -13.72 -18.50
N TYR A 31 -8.96 -12.85 -17.49
CA TYR A 31 -9.26 -11.44 -17.72
C TYR A 31 -7.99 -10.63 -18.04
N GLN A 32 -8.12 -9.70 -18.97
CA GLN A 32 -7.01 -8.84 -19.41
C GLN A 32 -6.55 -7.85 -18.34
N TYR A 33 -7.46 -7.43 -17.46
CA TYR A 33 -7.19 -6.49 -16.36
C TYR A 33 -7.68 -7.06 -15.05
N GLY A 34 -6.83 -7.04 -14.04
CA GLY A 34 -7.13 -7.44 -12.68
C GLY A 34 -6.94 -6.27 -11.70
N ILE A 35 -7.96 -5.92 -10.95
CA ILE A 35 -7.91 -4.88 -9.93
C ILE A 35 -8.34 -5.49 -8.61
N GLN A 36 -7.47 -5.44 -7.60
CA GLN A 36 -7.81 -5.81 -6.24
C GLN A 36 -7.68 -4.61 -5.30
N PHE A 37 -8.60 -4.51 -4.36
CA PHE A 37 -8.44 -3.62 -3.21
C PHE A 37 -7.64 -4.37 -2.15
N ALA A 38 -6.56 -3.76 -1.71
CA ALA A 38 -5.65 -4.39 -0.77
C ALA A 38 -5.55 -3.58 0.51
N SER A 39 -5.44 -4.28 1.64
CA SER A 39 -5.04 -3.72 2.91
C SER A 39 -3.61 -4.12 3.23
N PHE A 40 -2.94 -3.33 4.04
CA PHE A 40 -1.60 -3.64 4.48
C PHE A 40 -1.66 -4.50 5.75
N TYR A 41 -0.67 -5.37 5.96
CA TYR A 41 -0.61 -6.24 7.12
C TYR A 41 -0.34 -5.50 8.44
N MET A 42 0.15 -4.26 8.37
CA MET A 42 0.35 -3.39 9.52
C MET A 42 -0.76 -2.34 9.57
N PRO A 43 -1.38 -2.13 10.76
CA PRO A 43 -2.38 -1.09 10.93
C PRO A 43 -1.75 0.30 10.79
N GLY A 44 -2.32 1.12 9.92
CA GLY A 44 -1.82 2.46 9.66
C GLY A 44 -2.48 3.11 8.46
N ASP A 45 -2.08 4.34 8.23
CA ASP A 45 -2.58 5.17 7.14
C ASP A 45 -1.53 5.31 6.05
N PHE A 46 -1.97 5.28 4.80
CA PHE A 46 -1.12 5.48 3.63
C PHE A 46 -1.56 6.71 2.83
N VAL A 47 -0.64 7.24 2.05
CA VAL A 47 -1.04 8.02 0.88
C VAL A 47 -1.64 7.04 -0.14
N PRO A 48 -2.83 7.33 -0.70
CA PRO A 48 -3.46 6.46 -1.69
C PRO A 48 -2.56 6.22 -2.89
N HIS A 49 -2.40 4.95 -3.29
CA HIS A 49 -1.51 4.58 -4.38
C HIS A 49 -1.95 3.28 -5.07
N VAL A 50 -1.43 3.07 -6.26
CA VAL A 50 -1.50 1.78 -6.96
C VAL A 50 -0.20 1.03 -6.75
N ARG A 51 -0.27 -0.23 -6.38
CA ARG A 51 0.90 -1.10 -6.31
C ARG A 51 0.87 -2.14 -7.43
N MET A 52 2.02 -2.35 -8.05
CA MET A 52 2.26 -3.41 -9.02
C MET A 52 3.49 -4.22 -8.61
N MET A 53 3.51 -5.50 -8.97
CA MET A 53 4.72 -6.30 -8.89
C MET A 53 5.60 -6.03 -10.10
N GLU A 54 6.90 -5.88 -9.87
CA GLU A 54 7.90 -5.71 -10.92
C GLU A 54 8.38 -7.09 -11.40
N THR A 55 7.54 -7.74 -12.20
CA THR A 55 7.82 -9.08 -12.76
C THR A 55 8.58 -9.02 -14.09
N GLY A 56 8.67 -7.83 -14.70
CA GLY A 56 9.19 -7.63 -16.05
C GLY A 56 8.18 -7.93 -17.18
N CYS A 57 7.01 -8.48 -16.85
CA CYS A 57 5.98 -8.81 -17.84
C CYS A 57 5.14 -7.58 -18.26
N HIS A 58 4.94 -6.63 -17.36
CA HIS A 58 4.06 -5.48 -17.56
C HIS A 58 4.72 -4.16 -17.17
N THR A 59 4.30 -3.07 -17.81
CA THR A 59 4.81 -1.73 -17.55
C THR A 59 3.90 -0.95 -16.61
N ALA A 60 4.47 -0.01 -15.85
CA ALA A 60 3.73 0.86 -14.94
C ALA A 60 2.82 1.88 -15.65
N SER A 61 2.89 1.99 -16.98
CA SER A 61 2.16 3.02 -17.73
C SER A 61 0.66 2.97 -17.55
N LEU A 62 0.07 1.77 -17.49
CA LEU A 62 -1.36 1.61 -17.25
C LEU A 62 -1.78 2.01 -15.84
N ALA A 63 -0.91 1.86 -14.84
CA ALA A 63 -1.20 2.28 -13.48
C ALA A 63 -1.43 3.81 -13.36
N ASN A 64 -0.84 4.59 -14.26
CA ASN A 64 -1.05 6.04 -14.31
C ASN A 64 -2.51 6.43 -14.63
N LEU A 65 -3.25 5.53 -15.27
CA LEU A 65 -4.65 5.76 -15.63
C LEU A 65 -5.59 5.86 -14.43
N PHE A 66 -5.20 5.34 -13.26
CA PHE A 66 -5.99 5.47 -12.03
C PHE A 66 -6.02 6.92 -11.51
N GLY A 67 -4.99 7.73 -11.82
CA GLY A 67 -4.90 9.13 -11.37
C GLY A 67 -4.74 9.26 -9.85
N LEU A 68 -4.16 8.26 -9.19
CA LEU A 68 -3.71 8.34 -7.80
C LEU A 68 -2.32 8.97 -7.74
N PRO A 69 -1.91 9.58 -6.61
CA PRO A 69 -0.66 10.35 -6.54
C PRO A 69 0.61 9.52 -6.73
N PHE A 70 0.57 8.23 -6.42
CA PHE A 70 1.74 7.36 -6.55
C PHE A 70 1.42 6.03 -7.20
N VAL A 71 2.42 5.51 -7.93
CA VAL A 71 2.49 4.12 -8.39
C VAL A 71 3.71 3.49 -7.71
N MET A 72 3.47 2.52 -6.84
CA MET A 72 4.52 1.78 -6.15
C MET A 72 4.88 0.52 -6.94
N LEU A 73 6.10 0.46 -7.43
CA LEU A 73 6.66 -0.75 -8.02
C LEU A 73 7.36 -1.56 -6.93
N HIS A 74 6.92 -2.79 -6.77
CA HIS A 74 7.43 -3.71 -5.76
C HIS A 74 8.17 -4.88 -6.42
N LYS A 75 9.44 -5.01 -6.14
CA LYS A 75 10.22 -6.17 -6.58
C LYS A 75 9.76 -7.38 -5.75
N PRO A 76 9.22 -8.44 -6.41
CA PRO A 76 8.65 -9.55 -5.66
C PRO A 76 9.72 -10.31 -4.88
N GLY A 77 9.48 -10.50 -3.60
CA GLY A 77 10.22 -11.42 -2.74
C GLY A 77 9.57 -12.81 -2.72
N PRO A 78 10.17 -13.77 -2.00
CA PRO A 78 9.65 -15.15 -1.96
C PRO A 78 8.20 -15.24 -1.47
N TYR A 79 7.78 -14.39 -0.54
CA TYR A 79 6.40 -14.38 -0.02
C TYR A 79 5.38 -13.78 -0.98
N ASP A 80 5.82 -12.98 -1.95
CA ASP A 80 4.94 -12.33 -2.91
C ASP A 80 4.52 -13.27 -4.04
N THR A 81 5.28 -14.33 -4.28
CA THR A 81 5.01 -15.32 -5.35
C THR A 81 3.69 -16.07 -5.16
N ALA A 82 3.14 -16.06 -3.95
CA ALA A 82 1.84 -16.66 -3.62
C ALA A 82 0.70 -15.63 -3.54
N THR A 83 0.90 -14.39 -4.01
CA THR A 83 -0.14 -13.36 -4.05
C THR A 83 -0.95 -13.41 -5.35
N LEU A 84 -2.20 -12.95 -5.29
CA LEU A 84 -3.06 -12.85 -6.48
C LEU A 84 -2.43 -11.94 -7.54
N ASN A 85 -1.93 -10.77 -7.15
CA ASN A 85 -1.34 -9.80 -8.09
C ASN A 85 -0.16 -10.39 -8.85
N TYR A 86 0.75 -11.12 -8.18
CA TYR A 86 1.88 -11.77 -8.79
C TYR A 86 1.45 -12.86 -9.80
N ASN A 87 0.55 -13.74 -9.37
CA ASN A 87 0.07 -14.83 -10.20
C ASN A 87 -0.74 -14.32 -11.41
N TRP A 88 -1.54 -13.28 -11.25
CA TRP A 88 -2.23 -12.64 -12.37
C TRP A 88 -1.26 -12.18 -13.46
N GLN A 89 -0.16 -11.52 -13.05
CA GLN A 89 0.85 -11.06 -14.02
C GLN A 89 1.53 -12.23 -14.74
N LEU A 90 1.77 -13.35 -14.07
CA LEU A 90 2.33 -14.54 -14.71
C LEU A 90 1.35 -15.19 -15.72
N TRP A 91 0.05 -14.97 -15.58
CA TRP A 91 -1.01 -15.39 -16.51
C TRP A 91 -1.42 -14.26 -17.48
N ASP A 92 -0.52 -13.31 -17.73
CA ASP A 92 -0.68 -12.22 -18.69
C ASP A 92 -1.82 -11.23 -18.39
N THR A 93 -2.27 -11.16 -17.12
CA THR A 93 -3.21 -10.14 -16.66
C THR A 93 -2.47 -8.89 -16.22
N ASN A 94 -2.89 -7.72 -16.67
CA ASN A 94 -2.43 -6.45 -16.15
C ASN A 94 -3.02 -6.24 -14.74
N ALA A 95 -2.26 -6.57 -13.72
CA ALA A 95 -2.74 -6.65 -12.34
C ALA A 95 -2.33 -5.44 -11.51
N PHE A 96 -3.31 -4.87 -10.79
CA PHE A 96 -3.15 -3.69 -9.95
C PHE A 96 -3.72 -3.94 -8.56
N SER A 97 -2.99 -3.52 -7.53
CA SER A 97 -3.49 -3.46 -6.16
C SER A 97 -3.69 -2.00 -5.76
N ILE A 98 -4.92 -1.62 -5.43
CA ILE A 98 -5.25 -0.27 -4.97
C ILE A 98 -5.18 -0.27 -3.45
N TYR A 99 -4.36 0.62 -2.91
CA TYR A 99 -4.26 0.93 -1.49
C TYR A 99 -4.92 2.28 -1.25
N THR A 100 -5.86 2.30 -0.32
CA THR A 100 -6.51 3.53 0.15
C THR A 100 -5.81 4.04 1.41
N LYS A 101 -6.29 5.14 1.96
CA LYS A 101 -5.70 5.77 3.13
C LYS A 101 -5.77 4.88 4.37
N GLU A 102 -6.95 4.34 4.66
CA GLU A 102 -7.21 3.51 5.85
C GLU A 102 -7.12 2.02 5.51
N THR A 103 -6.67 1.21 6.45
CA THR A 103 -6.47 -0.23 6.23
C THR A 103 -7.37 -1.13 7.08
N ASP A 104 -7.89 -0.65 8.19
CA ASP A 104 -8.65 -1.44 9.18
C ASP A 104 -9.92 -0.74 9.70
N ARG A 105 -10.29 0.38 9.10
CA ARG A 105 -11.51 1.12 9.40
C ARG A 105 -12.30 1.44 8.14
N ILE A 106 -13.60 1.58 8.30
CA ILE A 106 -14.47 2.12 7.23
C ILE A 106 -14.20 3.63 7.14
N ASP A 107 -13.72 4.06 5.98
CA ASP A 107 -13.52 5.47 5.63
C ASP A 107 -14.20 5.75 4.29
N ASP A 108 -15.34 6.43 4.34
CA ASP A 108 -16.13 6.74 3.14
C ASP A 108 -15.35 7.56 2.12
N ALA A 109 -14.47 8.45 2.56
CA ALA A 109 -13.64 9.25 1.66
C ALA A 109 -12.63 8.38 0.89
N SER A 110 -11.96 7.45 1.58
CA SER A 110 -11.06 6.46 0.96
C SER A 110 -11.81 5.55 0.00
N ALA A 111 -13.01 5.08 0.39
CA ALA A 111 -13.85 4.24 -0.47
C ALA A 111 -14.28 4.98 -1.75
N ALA A 112 -14.75 6.21 -1.63
CA ALA A 112 -15.15 7.04 -2.76
C ALA A 112 -13.95 7.34 -3.69
N GLN A 113 -12.76 7.59 -3.12
CA GLN A 113 -11.54 7.78 -3.89
C GLN A 113 -11.15 6.52 -4.67
N ALA A 114 -11.23 5.35 -4.03
CA ALA A 114 -10.94 4.07 -4.68
C ALA A 114 -11.90 3.78 -5.85
N VAL A 115 -13.21 3.96 -5.63
CA VAL A 115 -14.23 3.81 -6.68
C VAL A 115 -13.96 4.78 -7.84
N THR A 116 -13.70 6.05 -7.53
CA THR A 116 -13.41 7.06 -8.55
C THR A 116 -12.13 6.72 -9.34
N ALA A 117 -11.11 6.19 -8.69
CA ALA A 117 -9.87 5.75 -9.35
C ALA A 117 -10.14 4.60 -10.35
N VAL A 118 -10.94 3.61 -9.96
CA VAL A 118 -11.33 2.49 -10.84
C VAL A 118 -12.16 2.99 -12.03
N LEU A 119 -13.17 3.82 -11.78
CA LEU A 119 -14.01 4.37 -12.85
C LEU A 119 -13.19 5.24 -13.82
N ARG A 120 -12.22 6.00 -13.32
CA ARG A 120 -11.29 6.77 -14.14
C ARG A 120 -10.42 5.86 -15.02
N PHE A 121 -9.88 4.79 -14.45
CA PHE A 121 -9.12 3.80 -15.18
C PHE A 121 -9.95 3.18 -16.32
N LEU A 122 -11.16 2.69 -16.03
CA LEU A 122 -12.07 2.10 -17.01
C LEU A 122 -12.49 3.11 -18.09
N SER A 123 -12.74 4.36 -17.72
CA SER A 123 -13.07 5.44 -18.67
C SER A 123 -11.92 5.76 -19.61
N ARG A 124 -10.70 5.81 -19.10
CA ARG A 124 -9.50 6.06 -19.92
C ARG A 124 -9.14 4.90 -20.84
N LEU A 125 -9.53 3.69 -20.49
CA LEU A 125 -9.46 2.51 -21.37
C LEU A 125 -10.60 2.45 -22.40
N GLY A 126 -11.59 3.35 -22.32
CA GLY A 126 -12.75 3.34 -23.19
C GLY A 126 -13.81 2.27 -22.87
N VAL A 127 -13.70 1.60 -21.72
CA VAL A 127 -14.63 0.54 -21.28
C VAL A 127 -15.96 1.13 -20.84
N VAL A 128 -15.94 2.28 -20.15
CA VAL A 128 -17.14 2.97 -19.66
C VAL A 128 -17.09 4.47 -20.02
N LYS A 129 -18.25 5.09 -20.18
CA LYS A 129 -18.36 6.55 -20.25
C LYS A 129 -18.56 7.10 -18.84
N TYR A 130 -17.55 7.71 -18.28
CA TYR A 130 -17.60 8.31 -16.96
C TYR A 130 -16.84 9.63 -16.93
N THR A 131 -17.50 10.70 -16.46
CA THR A 131 -16.91 12.03 -16.34
C THR A 131 -16.45 12.24 -14.89
N CYS A 132 -15.16 12.43 -14.70
CA CYS A 132 -14.57 12.79 -13.42
C CYS A 132 -13.39 13.73 -13.66
N HIS A 133 -12.91 14.36 -12.60
CA HIS A 133 -11.67 15.14 -12.70
C HIS A 133 -10.49 14.22 -13.06
N SER A 134 -9.46 14.77 -13.69
CA SER A 134 -8.32 14.00 -14.23
C SER A 134 -7.49 13.25 -13.17
N GLY A 135 -7.65 13.57 -11.88
CA GLY A 135 -6.77 13.00 -10.84
C GLY A 135 -5.38 13.61 -10.84
N CYS A 136 -4.44 12.94 -10.19
CA CYS A 136 -3.05 13.34 -10.12
C CYS A 136 -2.25 12.77 -11.29
N LEU A 137 -1.18 13.46 -11.68
CA LEU A 137 -0.09 12.85 -12.43
C LEU A 137 0.77 12.08 -11.43
N PRO A 138 0.82 10.74 -11.49
CA PRO A 138 1.48 9.96 -10.46
C PRO A 138 3.00 10.02 -10.56
N SER A 139 3.65 9.95 -9.40
CA SER A 139 5.07 9.65 -9.32
C SER A 139 5.26 8.15 -9.14
N VAL A 140 6.20 7.58 -9.89
CA VAL A 140 6.57 6.17 -9.75
C VAL A 140 7.59 6.06 -8.62
N LEU A 141 7.35 5.16 -7.69
CA LEU A 141 8.19 4.89 -6.53
C LEU A 141 8.61 3.43 -6.49
N HIS A 142 9.82 3.19 -6.03
CA HIS A 142 10.34 1.88 -5.66
C HIS A 142 10.52 1.79 -4.14
N GLU A 143 10.62 0.59 -3.59
CA GLU A 143 10.84 0.44 -2.14
C GLU A 143 12.10 1.14 -1.63
N GLY A 144 13.14 1.21 -2.46
CA GLY A 144 14.38 1.94 -2.15
C GLY A 144 14.22 3.45 -1.99
N ASP A 145 13.13 4.03 -2.49
CA ASP A 145 12.83 5.46 -2.36
C ASP A 145 12.22 5.81 -0.99
N LEU A 146 11.86 4.79 -0.21
CA LEU A 146 11.28 4.94 1.13
C LEU A 146 12.34 4.80 2.21
N THR A 147 12.32 5.72 3.17
CA THR A 147 13.10 5.62 4.40
C THR A 147 12.17 5.32 5.56
N SER A 148 12.47 4.27 6.32
CA SER A 148 11.68 3.87 7.49
C SER A 148 12.17 4.55 8.76
N VAL A 149 11.23 4.93 9.63
CA VAL A 149 11.48 5.35 11.01
C VAL A 149 10.95 4.24 11.92
N ILE A 150 11.85 3.66 12.69
CA ILE A 150 11.59 2.49 13.54
C ILE A 150 11.59 2.92 15.00
N THR A 151 10.68 2.35 15.79
CA THR A 151 10.59 2.61 17.24
C THR A 151 11.79 2.02 17.98
N PRO A 152 12.51 2.82 18.80
CA PRO A 152 13.65 2.34 19.58
C PRO A 152 13.27 1.62 20.87
N CYS A 153 12.01 1.69 21.28
CA CYS A 153 11.46 1.04 22.47
C CYS A 153 9.95 0.86 22.35
N GLY A 154 9.36 0.06 23.23
CA GLY A 154 7.91 -0.04 23.38
C GLY A 154 7.32 1.16 24.13
N GLY A 155 6.04 1.48 23.86
CA GLY A 155 5.33 2.55 24.55
C GLY A 155 3.99 2.89 23.91
N VAL A 156 3.36 3.95 24.45
CA VAL A 156 2.15 4.52 23.85
C VAL A 156 2.57 5.51 22.77
N PHE A 157 2.19 5.25 21.54
CA PHE A 157 2.55 6.04 20.37
C PHE A 157 1.61 7.24 20.24
N ARG A 158 2.19 8.43 20.16
CA ARG A 158 1.50 9.69 19.83
C ARG A 158 2.03 10.21 18.51
N ARG A 159 1.19 10.12 17.45
CA ARG A 159 1.50 10.66 16.14
C ARG A 159 1.34 12.18 16.14
N LEU A 160 2.28 12.89 15.54
CA LEU A 160 2.26 14.36 15.37
C LEU A 160 2.06 14.75 13.91
N LEU A 161 2.56 13.95 12.95
CA LEU A 161 2.39 14.16 11.52
C LEU A 161 1.81 12.90 10.88
N GLY A 162 1.05 13.09 9.80
CA GLY A 162 0.37 12.01 9.07
C GLY A 162 0.82 11.84 7.62
N PRO A 163 0.33 10.80 6.93
CA PRO A 163 0.60 10.59 5.51
C PRO A 163 0.14 11.76 4.65
N GLY A 164 0.97 12.12 3.66
CA GLY A 164 0.75 13.26 2.77
C GLY A 164 1.39 14.56 3.28
N GLU A 165 1.73 14.66 4.57
CA GLU A 165 2.43 15.82 5.12
C GLU A 165 3.93 15.75 4.79
N TYR A 166 4.52 16.92 4.60
CA TYR A 166 5.95 17.04 4.38
C TYR A 166 6.68 17.13 5.72
N ALA A 167 7.73 16.35 5.86
CA ALA A 167 8.61 16.35 7.02
C ALA A 167 10.00 16.85 6.63
N GLU A 168 10.60 17.67 7.47
CA GLU A 168 12.00 18.07 7.32
C GLU A 168 12.95 17.13 8.05
N TYR A 169 14.20 17.08 7.61
CA TYR A 169 15.24 16.33 8.32
C TYR A 169 15.33 16.75 9.80
N GLY A 170 15.30 15.80 10.70
CA GLY A 170 15.35 16.04 12.16
C GLY A 170 14.00 16.41 12.80
N GLN A 171 12.96 16.69 12.01
CA GLN A 171 11.63 17.04 12.55
C GLN A 171 11.03 15.87 13.33
N VAL A 172 10.38 16.17 14.48
CA VAL A 172 9.69 15.17 15.30
C VAL A 172 8.38 14.79 14.62
N LEU A 173 8.23 13.51 14.26
CA LEU A 173 7.06 12.94 13.60
C LEU A 173 6.06 12.35 14.57
N GLY A 174 6.55 11.86 15.70
CA GLY A 174 5.79 11.23 16.76
C GLY A 174 6.61 11.02 18.01
N GLN A 175 5.94 10.59 19.07
CA GLN A 175 6.54 10.35 20.38
C GLN A 175 6.08 9.01 20.92
N LEU A 176 6.97 8.35 21.65
CA LEU A 176 6.66 7.19 22.48
C LEU A 176 6.58 7.63 23.93
N LEU A 177 5.45 7.39 24.55
CA LEU A 177 5.19 7.76 25.94
C LEU A 177 5.29 6.53 26.82
N ASP A 178 5.73 6.74 28.05
CA ASP A 178 5.66 5.74 29.11
C ASP A 178 4.18 5.48 29.44
N PRO A 179 3.72 4.20 29.43
CA PRO A 179 2.33 3.90 29.69
C PRO A 179 1.88 4.15 31.14
N PHE A 180 2.81 4.28 32.08
CA PHE A 180 2.52 4.48 33.50
C PHE A 180 2.62 5.95 33.93
N THR A 181 3.63 6.67 33.41
CA THR A 181 3.87 8.07 33.79
C THR A 181 3.36 9.08 32.78
N GLY A 182 3.17 8.67 31.51
CA GLY A 182 2.84 9.57 30.40
C GLY A 182 4.02 10.41 29.91
N GLU A 183 5.20 10.24 30.47
CA GLU A 183 6.40 10.98 30.06
C GLU A 183 6.91 10.49 28.70
N VAL A 184 7.57 11.38 27.96
CA VAL A 184 8.18 11.06 26.66
C VAL A 184 9.40 10.19 26.86
N ARG A 185 9.34 8.93 26.42
CA ARG A 185 10.46 7.98 26.41
C ARG A 185 11.39 8.19 25.22
N ALA A 186 10.81 8.45 24.05
CA ALA A 186 11.56 8.66 22.83
C ALA A 186 10.80 9.57 21.86
N GLU A 187 11.54 10.34 21.08
CA GLU A 187 11.03 11.09 19.93
C GLU A 187 11.41 10.38 18.63
N LEU A 188 10.46 10.19 17.76
CA LEU A 188 10.68 9.64 16.42
C LEU A 188 10.93 10.80 15.47
N ARG A 189 12.17 10.95 15.04
CA ARG A 189 12.58 12.06 14.16
C ARG A 189 12.77 11.59 12.73
N SER A 190 12.48 12.48 11.78
CA SER A 190 12.68 12.21 10.37
C SER A 190 14.17 12.11 10.03
N PRO A 191 14.63 11.00 9.44
CA PRO A 191 16.01 10.85 9.00
C PRO A 191 16.28 11.50 7.63
N THR A 192 15.27 12.06 6.99
CA THR A 192 15.37 12.72 5.67
C THR A 192 14.26 13.76 5.51
N SER A 193 14.46 14.72 4.61
CA SER A 193 13.36 15.58 4.18
C SER A 193 12.54 14.88 3.10
N GLY A 194 11.20 14.93 3.20
CA GLY A 194 10.32 14.29 2.24
C GLY A 194 8.88 14.18 2.69
N THR A 195 8.05 13.53 1.88
CA THR A 195 6.63 13.33 2.19
C THR A 195 6.42 12.03 2.95
N ILE A 196 5.65 12.10 4.03
CA ILE A 196 5.27 10.90 4.81
C ILE A 196 4.33 10.05 3.92
N PHE A 197 4.78 8.85 3.58
CA PHE A 197 4.02 7.89 2.77
C PHE A 197 3.11 7.00 3.62
N PHE A 198 3.61 6.60 4.79
CA PHE A 198 2.92 5.73 5.72
C PHE A 198 3.17 6.18 7.16
N ALA A 199 2.16 6.07 8.01
CA ALA A 199 2.28 6.22 9.45
C ALA A 199 1.34 5.24 10.15
N ILE A 200 1.84 4.56 11.19
CA ILE A 200 0.98 3.72 12.05
C ILE A 200 -0.03 4.60 12.79
N HIS A 201 -1.17 4.01 13.15
CA HIS A 201 -2.19 4.69 13.97
C HIS A 201 -2.50 3.97 15.29
N HIS A 202 -1.98 2.75 15.47
CA HIS A 202 -2.17 2.03 16.73
C HIS A 202 -1.49 2.75 17.88
N PRO A 203 -2.17 2.91 19.02
CA PRO A 203 -1.62 3.61 20.17
C PRO A 203 -0.53 2.81 20.90
N LEU A 204 -0.49 1.49 20.74
CA LEU A 204 0.52 0.64 21.36
C LEU A 204 1.54 0.17 20.32
N CYS A 205 2.80 0.43 20.61
CA CYS A 205 3.93 0.01 19.78
C CYS A 205 4.92 -0.80 20.59
N THR A 206 5.47 -1.84 19.96
CA THR A 206 6.64 -2.56 20.46
C THR A 206 7.92 -1.93 19.92
N GLU A 207 9.04 -2.29 20.47
CA GLU A 207 10.34 -1.99 19.88
C GLU A 207 10.45 -2.57 18.47
N HIS A 208 11.23 -1.95 17.60
CA HIS A 208 11.44 -2.32 16.19
C HIS A 208 10.17 -2.29 15.30
N THR A 209 9.12 -1.57 15.71
CA THR A 209 7.95 -1.32 14.85
C THR A 209 8.28 -0.22 13.85
N VAL A 210 7.94 -0.42 12.57
CA VAL A 210 8.03 0.64 11.56
C VAL A 210 6.89 1.64 11.80
N ALA A 211 7.22 2.79 12.38
CA ALA A 211 6.24 3.83 12.72
C ALA A 211 5.89 4.74 11.54
N PHE A 212 6.89 5.07 10.71
CA PHE A 212 6.71 5.89 9.51
C PHE A 212 7.51 5.34 8.34
N ARG A 213 7.03 5.63 7.12
CA ARG A 213 7.82 5.55 5.89
C ARG A 213 7.75 6.88 5.18
N ILE A 214 8.90 7.40 4.73
CA ILE A 214 9.04 8.73 4.13
C ILE A 214 9.60 8.58 2.74
N ILE A 215 8.95 9.19 1.75
CA ILE A 215 9.47 9.31 0.39
C ILE A 215 10.60 10.32 0.43
N ARG A 216 11.82 9.88 0.13
CA ARG A 216 12.97 10.78 0.06
C ARG A 216 12.75 11.82 -1.04
N ARG A 217 13.04 13.07 -0.75
CA ARG A 217 13.13 14.08 -1.79
C ARG A 217 14.31 13.73 -2.68
N MET A 218 14.06 13.33 -3.93
CA MET A 218 15.12 13.26 -4.91
C MET A 218 15.68 14.67 -5.09
N ARG A 219 16.96 14.87 -4.80
CA ARG A 219 17.68 16.07 -5.24
C ARG A 219 17.83 15.92 -6.74
N LEU A 220 17.13 16.75 -7.49
CA LEU A 220 17.39 16.97 -8.90
C LEU A 220 18.75 17.61 -9.08
#